data_3bcb08cdfd14fb91cd8385ea0b86c7e4
#
_entry.id   3bcb08cdfd14fb91cd8385ea0b86c7e4
#
_cell.length_a   1.000
_cell.length_b   1.000
_cell.length_c   1.000
_cell.angle_alpha   90.00
_cell.angle_beta   90.00
_cell.angle_gamma   90.00
#
_symmetry.space_group_name_H-M   'P 1'
#
loop_
_entity.id
_entity.type
_entity.pdbx_description
1 polymer ?
#
loop_
_entity_poly.entity_id
_entity_poly.type
_entity_poly.pdbx_seq_one_letter_code
_entity_poly.pdbx_strand_id
1 'polypeptide(L)'
;MLQQTTFSAVLTRFHPFLDRFPDVSALAAASEDEVLAAWSGLGYYARARNLRRAAIEIVARYGGEIPREVRLLRRLPGFGDYMAAAVASLAFGLRVPAVEANVERVLSRVFALRGVPGSRALREDVTSRARRLLPSRRAGNVTAALMDLGQLICTPRRPICPTCPLADDCAARRRGDPETFPGRRPRPSPVSVSLAAAIARKEGRFLLVRRRSTWLRGMWEFPSAEADSPEKARRALARRLRPLELEFRSPRPIARARHTVVNRRIEIAVFLAEPVGSNGLRRPDARWFRPGELANAAIPTLTRKIADAAARSG
;
A
#
# COMPACT_ATOMS: atom_id res chain seq x y z
N MET A 1 9.18 -2.79 -1.42
CA MET A 1 8.42 -1.58 -1.82
C MET A 1 7.52 -1.81 -3.05
N LEU A 2 7.94 -2.56 -4.05
CA LEU A 2 7.20 -2.78 -5.31
C LEU A 2 5.89 -3.59 -5.22
N GLN A 3 5.56 -4.20 -4.10
CA GLN A 3 4.26 -4.86 -3.92
C GLN A 3 3.12 -3.86 -4.08
N GLN A 4 2.25 -4.05 -5.09
CA GLN A 4 1.07 -3.20 -5.32
C GLN A 4 1.38 -1.69 -5.41
N THR A 5 2.60 -1.33 -5.80
CA THR A 5 3.06 0.05 -5.98
C THR A 5 3.82 0.15 -7.30
N THR A 6 3.62 1.24 -8.03
CA THR A 6 4.30 1.46 -9.32
C THR A 6 5.79 1.70 -9.13
N PHE A 7 6.59 1.33 -10.12
CA PHE A 7 8.03 1.53 -10.12
C PHE A 7 8.41 3.02 -9.94
N SER A 8 7.71 3.92 -10.64
CA SER A 8 7.95 5.36 -10.54
C SER A 8 7.74 5.91 -9.12
N ALA A 9 6.72 5.41 -8.39
CA ALA A 9 6.47 5.83 -7.02
C ALA A 9 7.55 5.30 -6.05
N VAL A 10 8.11 4.11 -6.33
CA VAL A 10 9.17 3.52 -5.49
C VAL A 10 10.49 4.23 -5.70
N LEU A 11 10.86 4.59 -6.94
CA LEU A 11 12.14 5.25 -7.25
C LEU A 11 12.42 6.47 -6.37
N THR A 12 11.42 7.32 -6.16
CA THR A 12 11.56 8.55 -5.37
C THR A 12 11.76 8.30 -3.87
N ARG A 13 11.49 7.07 -3.39
CA ARG A 13 11.53 6.71 -1.97
C ARG A 13 12.61 5.68 -1.63
N PHE A 14 13.11 4.97 -2.63
CA PHE A 14 13.99 3.82 -2.40
C PHE A 14 15.32 4.24 -1.78
N HIS A 15 16.05 5.16 -2.42
CA HIS A 15 17.33 5.64 -1.88
C HIS A 15 17.18 6.35 -0.53
N PRO A 16 16.29 7.34 -0.36
CA PRO A 16 16.09 7.97 0.96
C PRO A 16 15.69 6.99 2.07
N PHE A 17 15.01 5.89 1.74
CA PHE A 17 14.68 4.86 2.71
C PHE A 17 15.90 4.04 3.11
N LEU A 18 16.77 3.66 2.15
CA LEU A 18 18.00 2.94 2.44
C LEU A 18 19.04 3.80 3.17
N ASP A 19 19.14 5.09 2.81
CA ASP A 19 20.02 6.04 3.53
C ASP A 19 19.64 6.14 5.00
N ARG A 20 18.33 6.11 5.30
CA ARG A 20 17.84 6.17 6.67
C ARG A 20 17.90 4.84 7.42
N PHE A 21 17.70 3.74 6.72
CA PHE A 21 17.70 2.38 7.28
C PHE A 21 18.61 1.48 6.44
N PRO A 22 19.94 1.62 6.59
CA PRO A 22 20.93 0.96 5.72
C PRO A 22 20.95 -0.56 5.89
N ASP A 23 20.52 -1.05 7.04
CA ASP A 23 20.50 -2.48 7.35
C ASP A 23 19.26 -2.89 8.17
N VAL A 24 19.16 -4.19 8.43
CA VAL A 24 18.06 -4.79 9.19
C VAL A 24 18.03 -4.28 10.62
N SER A 25 19.18 -4.05 11.23
CA SER A 25 19.32 -3.60 12.62
C SER A 25 18.86 -2.15 12.79
N ALA A 26 19.25 -1.27 11.88
CA ALA A 26 18.79 0.12 11.85
C ALA A 26 17.26 0.19 11.68
N LEU A 27 16.71 -0.65 10.80
CA LEU A 27 15.25 -0.71 10.59
C LEU A 27 14.52 -1.29 11.82
N ALA A 28 15.08 -2.26 12.49
CA ALA A 28 14.53 -2.84 13.72
C ALA A 28 14.50 -1.84 14.88
N ALA A 29 15.57 -1.06 15.04
CA ALA A 29 15.72 -0.05 16.09
C ALA A 29 14.82 1.17 15.86
N ALA A 30 14.44 1.47 14.61
CA ALA A 30 13.61 2.63 14.28
C ALA A 30 12.23 2.53 14.92
N SER A 31 11.63 3.66 15.29
CA SER A 31 10.24 3.75 15.72
C SER A 31 9.28 3.45 14.56
N GLU A 32 8.05 3.02 14.87
CA GLU A 32 7.02 2.82 13.84
C GLU A 32 6.74 4.12 13.07
N ASP A 33 6.73 5.26 13.76
CA ASP A 33 6.48 6.56 13.15
C ASP A 33 7.55 6.94 12.12
N GLU A 34 8.82 6.68 12.40
CA GLU A 34 9.91 6.95 11.47
C GLU A 34 9.79 6.11 10.20
N VAL A 35 9.48 4.81 10.35
CA VAL A 35 9.30 3.92 9.21
C VAL A 35 8.08 4.29 8.38
N LEU A 36 6.94 4.63 9.03
CA LEU A 36 5.75 5.09 8.35
C LEU A 36 5.95 6.44 7.64
N ALA A 37 6.72 7.35 8.23
CA ALA A 37 7.07 8.63 7.61
C ALA A 37 7.91 8.43 6.34
N ALA A 38 8.97 7.62 6.42
CA ALA A 38 9.81 7.27 5.27
C ALA A 38 9.04 6.51 4.16
N TRP A 39 7.96 5.79 4.53
CA TRP A 39 7.08 5.08 3.60
C TRP A 39 5.98 5.96 3.00
N SER A 40 5.86 7.21 3.45
CA SER A 40 4.75 8.10 3.05
C SER A 40 4.68 8.27 1.53
N GLY A 41 3.47 8.12 0.98
CA GLY A 41 3.21 8.17 -0.47
C GLY A 41 3.18 6.82 -1.18
N LEU A 42 3.75 5.74 -0.63
CA LEU A 42 3.73 4.40 -1.23
C LEU A 42 2.43 3.63 -1.00
N GLY A 43 1.59 4.08 -0.06
CA GLY A 43 0.35 3.41 0.29
C GLY A 43 0.54 2.04 0.98
N TYR A 44 -0.58 1.36 1.28
CA TYR A 44 -0.57 0.04 1.91
C TYR A 44 0.38 -0.05 3.12
N TYR A 45 0.25 0.87 4.06
CA TYR A 45 1.17 1.08 5.19
C TYR A 45 1.35 -0.14 6.12
N ALA A 46 0.45 -1.12 6.05
CA ALA A 46 0.65 -2.42 6.69
C ALA A 46 1.95 -3.11 6.24
N ARG A 47 2.40 -2.85 4.99
CA ARG A 47 3.69 -3.37 4.49
C ARG A 47 4.87 -2.77 5.25
N ALA A 48 4.86 -1.47 5.50
CA ALA A 48 5.91 -0.79 6.26
C ALA A 48 5.98 -1.32 7.69
N ARG A 49 4.83 -1.46 8.35
CA ARG A 49 4.77 -2.06 9.70
C ARG A 49 5.27 -3.49 9.72
N ASN A 50 4.84 -4.30 8.76
CA ASN A 50 5.29 -5.69 8.66
C ASN A 50 6.78 -5.77 8.35
N LEU A 51 7.31 -4.89 7.51
CA LEU A 51 8.74 -4.82 7.20
C LEU A 51 9.57 -4.55 8.47
N ARG A 52 9.15 -3.54 9.26
CA ARG A 52 9.79 -3.26 10.55
C ARG A 52 9.65 -4.44 11.53
N ARG A 53 8.46 -5.03 11.66
CA ARG A 53 8.25 -6.20 12.53
C ARG A 53 9.10 -7.39 12.10
N ALA A 54 9.24 -7.62 10.80
CA ALA A 54 10.13 -8.64 10.27
C ALA A 54 11.59 -8.35 10.61
N ALA A 55 12.04 -7.09 10.51
CA ALA A 55 13.38 -6.70 10.92
C ALA A 55 13.64 -6.98 12.41
N ILE A 56 12.70 -6.63 13.29
CA ILE A 56 12.79 -6.94 14.72
C ILE A 56 12.92 -8.45 14.98
N GLU A 57 12.11 -9.27 14.29
CA GLU A 57 12.20 -10.73 14.42
C GLU A 57 13.50 -11.30 13.85
N ILE A 58 14.00 -10.73 12.74
CA ILE A 58 15.28 -11.15 12.14
C ILE A 58 16.44 -10.86 13.10
N VAL A 59 16.47 -9.68 13.70
CA VAL A 59 17.49 -9.36 14.71
C VAL A 59 17.38 -10.29 15.92
N ALA A 60 16.17 -10.47 16.47
CA ALA A 60 15.98 -11.23 17.69
C ALA A 60 16.22 -12.74 17.53
N ARG A 61 15.88 -13.33 16.38
CA ARG A 61 15.91 -14.79 16.19
C ARG A 61 17.05 -15.28 15.32
N TYR A 62 17.59 -14.40 14.46
CA TYR A 62 18.60 -14.78 13.45
C TYR A 62 19.82 -13.86 13.48
N GLY A 63 20.02 -13.10 14.57
CA GLY A 63 21.22 -12.24 14.73
C GLY A 63 21.38 -11.15 13.69
N GLY A 64 20.28 -10.72 13.03
CA GLY A 64 20.30 -9.73 11.97
C GLY A 64 20.46 -10.30 10.55
N GLU A 65 20.71 -11.60 10.40
CA GLU A 65 20.81 -12.26 9.11
C GLU A 65 19.46 -12.75 8.60
N ILE A 66 19.12 -12.43 7.35
CA ILE A 66 17.88 -12.87 6.74
C ILE A 66 17.94 -14.37 6.46
N PRO A 67 17.03 -15.20 7.01
CA PRO A 67 17.05 -16.63 6.79
C PRO A 67 16.82 -16.98 5.32
N ARG A 68 17.57 -17.97 4.80
CA ARG A 68 17.48 -18.38 3.39
C ARG A 68 16.34 -19.38 3.14
N GLU A 69 15.93 -20.14 4.13
CA GLU A 69 14.89 -21.15 3.97
C GLU A 69 13.50 -20.54 3.82
N VAL A 70 12.77 -20.95 2.77
CA VAL A 70 11.40 -20.47 2.49
C VAL A 70 10.46 -20.66 3.69
N ARG A 71 10.57 -21.77 4.41
CA ARG A 71 9.73 -22.05 5.58
C ARG A 71 9.99 -21.06 6.74
N LEU A 72 11.24 -20.60 6.90
CA LEU A 72 11.59 -19.60 7.92
C LEU A 72 11.17 -18.20 7.47
N LEU A 73 11.39 -17.87 6.21
CA LEU A 73 10.89 -16.61 5.63
C LEU A 73 9.36 -16.47 5.79
N ARG A 74 8.59 -17.54 5.57
CA ARG A 74 7.11 -17.52 5.71
C ARG A 74 6.64 -17.24 7.15
N ARG A 75 7.46 -17.42 8.16
CA ARG A 75 7.14 -17.10 9.56
C ARG A 75 7.29 -15.63 9.88
N LEU A 76 8.02 -14.87 9.04
CA LEU A 76 8.23 -13.45 9.26
C LEU A 76 6.95 -12.64 8.96
N PRO A 77 6.68 -11.58 9.72
CA PRO A 77 5.54 -10.69 9.49
C PRO A 77 5.51 -10.13 8.06
N GLY A 78 4.39 -10.31 7.38
CA GLY A 78 4.21 -9.82 6.00
C GLY A 78 4.80 -10.72 4.90
N PHE A 79 5.42 -11.83 5.25
CA PHE A 79 5.93 -12.82 4.31
C PHE A 79 4.91 -13.92 4.05
N GLY A 80 4.00 -13.68 3.12
CA GLY A 80 3.17 -14.75 2.55
C GLY A 80 3.98 -15.63 1.57
N ASP A 81 3.32 -16.64 1.00
CA ASP A 81 3.94 -17.59 0.07
C ASP A 81 4.74 -16.91 -1.04
N TYR A 82 4.13 -15.90 -1.67
CA TYR A 82 4.79 -15.14 -2.73
C TYR A 82 6.04 -14.41 -2.24
N MET A 83 5.96 -13.66 -1.14
CA MET A 83 7.09 -12.87 -0.66
C MET A 83 8.25 -13.74 -0.22
N ALA A 84 7.98 -14.83 0.48
CA ALA A 84 9.01 -15.79 0.88
C ALA A 84 9.70 -16.42 -0.35
N ALA A 85 8.91 -16.81 -1.36
CA ALA A 85 9.45 -17.33 -2.62
C ALA A 85 10.24 -16.28 -3.40
N ALA A 86 9.77 -15.03 -3.45
CA ALA A 86 10.45 -13.95 -4.16
C ALA A 86 11.80 -13.63 -3.53
N VAL A 87 11.87 -13.49 -2.20
CA VAL A 87 13.14 -13.25 -1.50
C VAL A 87 14.08 -14.46 -1.68
N ALA A 88 13.59 -15.67 -1.50
CA ALA A 88 14.39 -16.88 -1.70
C ALA A 88 14.97 -16.98 -3.12
N SER A 89 14.17 -16.66 -4.13
CA SER A 89 14.59 -16.73 -5.54
C SER A 89 15.48 -15.56 -5.92
N LEU A 90 15.07 -14.31 -5.66
CA LEU A 90 15.77 -13.11 -6.15
C LEU A 90 17.00 -12.78 -5.34
N ALA A 91 16.95 -12.88 -4.00
CA ALA A 91 18.08 -12.53 -3.15
C ALA A 91 19.05 -13.68 -2.92
N PHE A 92 18.55 -14.92 -2.88
CA PHE A 92 19.38 -16.09 -2.58
C PHE A 92 19.58 -17.05 -3.76
N GLY A 93 18.98 -16.76 -4.91
CA GLY A 93 19.12 -17.58 -6.12
C GLY A 93 18.48 -18.97 -6.04
N LEU A 94 17.62 -19.21 -5.03
CA LEU A 94 17.01 -20.51 -4.84
C LEU A 94 15.99 -20.82 -5.94
N ARG A 95 15.91 -22.11 -6.32
CA ARG A 95 14.99 -22.59 -7.36
C ARG A 95 13.55 -22.71 -6.81
N VAL A 96 12.96 -21.55 -6.50
CA VAL A 96 11.61 -21.47 -5.93
C VAL A 96 10.78 -20.54 -6.82
N PRO A 97 9.60 -20.98 -7.32
CA PRO A 97 8.75 -20.16 -8.16
C PRO A 97 8.06 -19.08 -7.35
N ALA A 98 8.32 -17.80 -7.68
CA ALA A 98 7.63 -16.66 -7.12
C ALA A 98 6.52 -16.20 -8.07
N VAL A 99 5.29 -16.62 -7.81
CA VAL A 99 4.14 -16.32 -8.66
C VAL A 99 3.31 -15.19 -8.04
N GLU A 100 3.34 -14.04 -8.71
CA GLU A 100 2.46 -12.89 -8.46
C GLU A 100 1.61 -12.62 -9.71
N ALA A 101 0.78 -11.56 -9.69
CA ALA A 101 -0.19 -11.30 -10.75
C ALA A 101 0.42 -11.15 -12.16
N ASN A 102 1.64 -10.60 -12.30
CA ASN A 102 2.32 -10.48 -13.59
C ASN A 102 2.78 -11.85 -14.09
N VAL A 103 3.46 -12.62 -13.24
CA VAL A 103 3.92 -13.97 -13.56
C VAL A 103 2.73 -14.89 -13.85
N GLU A 104 1.65 -14.82 -13.03
CA GLU A 104 0.42 -15.55 -13.27
C GLU A 104 -0.15 -15.25 -14.65
N ARG A 105 -0.22 -13.99 -15.04
CA ARG A 105 -0.71 -13.57 -16.37
C ARG A 105 0.19 -14.05 -17.50
N VAL A 106 1.51 -13.84 -17.38
CA VAL A 106 2.47 -14.27 -18.40
C VAL A 106 2.34 -15.77 -18.65
N LEU A 107 2.44 -16.58 -17.62
CA LEU A 107 2.39 -18.04 -17.76
C LEU A 107 1.00 -18.54 -18.15
N SER A 108 -0.08 -17.89 -17.70
CA SER A 108 -1.42 -18.21 -18.19
C SER A 108 -1.56 -17.99 -19.68
N ARG A 109 -0.93 -16.97 -20.24
CA ARG A 109 -0.93 -16.71 -21.69
C ARG A 109 -0.02 -17.66 -22.46
N VAL A 110 1.19 -17.88 -21.96
CA VAL A 110 2.14 -18.82 -22.60
C VAL A 110 1.51 -20.20 -22.74
N PHE A 111 0.84 -20.68 -21.71
CA PHE A 111 0.24 -22.01 -21.68
C PHE A 111 -1.29 -22.04 -21.94
N ALA A 112 -1.89 -20.93 -22.32
CA ALA A 112 -3.34 -20.78 -22.54
C ALA A 112 -4.20 -21.31 -21.37
N LEU A 113 -3.80 -21.02 -20.12
CA LEU A 113 -4.50 -21.45 -18.92
C LEU A 113 -5.73 -20.56 -18.66
N ARG A 114 -6.89 -21.18 -18.50
CA ARG A 114 -8.12 -20.49 -18.12
C ARG A 114 -8.34 -20.58 -16.62
N GLY A 115 -8.94 -19.54 -16.05
CA GLY A 115 -9.28 -19.51 -14.63
C GLY A 115 -9.50 -18.10 -14.12
N VAL A 116 -10.01 -17.99 -12.90
CA VAL A 116 -10.17 -16.68 -12.24
C VAL A 116 -8.80 -16.23 -11.70
N PRO A 117 -8.30 -15.06 -12.10
CA PRO A 117 -7.01 -14.55 -11.61
C PRO A 117 -6.94 -14.54 -10.08
N GLY A 118 -5.87 -15.11 -9.54
CA GLY A 118 -5.64 -15.22 -8.10
C GLY A 118 -6.42 -16.37 -7.42
N SER A 119 -7.20 -17.18 -8.15
CA SER A 119 -7.80 -18.37 -7.59
C SER A 119 -6.74 -19.41 -7.21
N ARG A 120 -7.07 -20.28 -6.23
CA ARG A 120 -6.14 -21.31 -5.77
C ARG A 120 -5.76 -22.26 -6.91
N ALA A 121 -6.74 -22.76 -7.65
CA ALA A 121 -6.53 -23.72 -8.73
C ALA A 121 -5.60 -23.16 -9.83
N LEU A 122 -5.85 -21.93 -10.31
CA LEU A 122 -4.99 -21.30 -11.31
C LEU A 122 -3.58 -21.09 -10.78
N ARG A 123 -3.45 -20.64 -9.54
CA ARG A 123 -2.15 -20.39 -8.91
C ARG A 123 -1.33 -21.69 -8.75
N GLU A 124 -1.97 -22.80 -8.39
CA GLU A 124 -1.32 -24.12 -8.28
C GLU A 124 -0.80 -24.60 -9.65
N ASP A 125 -1.60 -24.47 -10.72
CA ASP A 125 -1.21 -24.84 -12.08
C ASP A 125 -0.06 -23.96 -12.58
N VAL A 126 -0.18 -22.63 -12.44
CA VAL A 126 0.88 -21.69 -12.82
C VAL A 126 2.17 -21.95 -12.02
N THR A 127 2.07 -22.22 -10.72
CA THR A 127 3.24 -22.50 -9.87
C THR A 127 3.94 -23.78 -10.30
N SER A 128 3.19 -24.82 -10.66
CA SER A 128 3.74 -26.07 -11.18
C SER A 128 4.53 -25.85 -12.46
N ARG A 129 3.99 -25.05 -13.40
CA ARG A 129 4.66 -24.70 -14.66
C ARG A 129 5.87 -23.81 -14.43
N ALA A 130 5.76 -22.79 -13.58
CA ALA A 130 6.88 -21.94 -13.21
C ALA A 130 8.04 -22.76 -12.64
N ARG A 131 7.76 -23.75 -11.77
CA ARG A 131 8.79 -24.63 -11.21
C ARG A 131 9.57 -25.41 -12.26
N ARG A 132 8.92 -25.84 -13.35
CA ARG A 132 9.57 -26.56 -14.47
C ARG A 132 10.45 -25.65 -15.32
N LEU A 133 10.08 -24.36 -15.44
CA LEU A 133 10.83 -23.38 -16.20
C LEU A 133 12.07 -22.86 -15.47
N LEU A 134 12.12 -22.97 -14.14
CA LEU A 134 13.26 -22.48 -13.39
C LEU A 134 14.47 -23.39 -13.56
N PRO A 135 15.60 -22.89 -14.06
CA PRO A 135 16.84 -23.64 -14.19
C PRO A 135 17.47 -23.94 -12.83
N SER A 136 18.40 -24.87 -12.77
CA SER A 136 19.17 -25.17 -11.56
C SER A 136 20.09 -24.01 -11.14
N ARG A 137 20.58 -23.25 -12.11
CA ARG A 137 21.40 -22.06 -11.91
C ARG A 137 20.65 -20.81 -12.40
N ARG A 138 20.85 -19.66 -11.73
CA ARG A 138 20.25 -18.37 -12.11
C ARG A 138 18.71 -18.37 -12.08
N ALA A 139 18.08 -19.18 -11.21
CA ALA A 139 16.62 -19.21 -11.09
C ALA A 139 16.02 -17.83 -10.77
N GLY A 140 16.72 -17.01 -9.98
CA GLY A 140 16.33 -15.63 -9.69
C GLY A 140 16.25 -14.75 -10.94
N ASN A 141 17.16 -14.91 -11.91
CA ASN A 141 17.11 -14.14 -13.17
C ASN A 141 15.86 -14.48 -13.99
N VAL A 142 15.47 -15.76 -14.05
CA VAL A 142 14.24 -16.17 -14.75
C VAL A 142 13.01 -15.63 -14.03
N THR A 143 13.02 -15.66 -12.69
CA THR A 143 11.95 -15.07 -11.88
C THR A 143 11.83 -13.56 -12.16
N ALA A 144 12.92 -12.81 -12.13
CA ALA A 144 12.94 -11.38 -12.45
C ALA A 144 12.45 -11.13 -13.89
N ALA A 145 12.98 -11.87 -14.87
CA ALA A 145 12.58 -11.72 -16.27
C ALA A 145 11.07 -11.96 -16.50
N LEU A 146 10.46 -12.94 -15.83
CA LEU A 146 9.02 -13.17 -15.92
C LEU A 146 8.22 -12.01 -15.31
N MET A 147 8.69 -11.41 -14.21
CA MET A 147 8.06 -10.23 -13.60
C MET A 147 8.15 -9.02 -14.53
N ASP A 148 9.34 -8.74 -15.09
CA ASP A 148 9.59 -7.64 -16.01
C ASP A 148 8.81 -7.81 -17.31
N LEU A 149 8.77 -9.02 -17.87
CA LEU A 149 7.97 -9.34 -19.05
C LEU A 149 6.49 -9.02 -18.82
N GLY A 150 5.96 -9.39 -17.67
CA GLY A 150 4.59 -9.07 -17.30
C GLY A 150 4.34 -7.58 -17.09
N GLN A 151 5.32 -6.86 -16.56
CA GLN A 151 5.19 -5.43 -16.31
C GLN A 151 5.33 -4.58 -17.58
N LEU A 152 6.25 -4.92 -18.47
CA LEU A 152 6.67 -4.07 -19.59
C LEU A 152 6.04 -4.47 -20.94
N ILE A 153 5.86 -5.75 -21.19
CA ILE A 153 5.48 -6.29 -22.50
C ILE A 153 4.13 -7.01 -22.45
N CYS A 154 4.00 -8.01 -21.58
CA CYS A 154 2.78 -8.81 -21.45
C CYS A 154 1.75 -8.14 -20.53
N THR A 155 1.43 -6.89 -20.82
CA THR A 155 0.50 -6.04 -20.04
C THR A 155 -0.92 -6.61 -20.02
N PRO A 156 -1.77 -6.26 -19.01
CA PRO A 156 -3.15 -6.76 -18.94
C PRO A 156 -3.98 -6.46 -20.17
N ARG A 157 -3.82 -5.25 -20.74
CA ARG A 157 -4.49 -4.79 -21.96
C ARG A 157 -3.44 -4.43 -22.99
N ARG A 158 -3.70 -4.74 -24.26
CA ARG A 158 -2.83 -4.43 -25.40
C ARG A 158 -1.38 -4.90 -25.16
N PRO A 159 -1.14 -6.20 -24.91
CA PRO A 159 0.22 -6.71 -24.78
C PRO A 159 1.01 -6.50 -26.08
N ILE A 160 2.30 -6.17 -25.98
CA ILE A 160 3.16 -5.90 -27.12
C ILE A 160 3.76 -7.22 -27.61
N CYS A 161 2.90 -8.10 -28.12
CA CYS A 161 3.28 -9.46 -28.54
C CYS A 161 4.37 -9.52 -29.62
N PRO A 162 4.45 -8.60 -30.60
CA PRO A 162 5.51 -8.64 -31.60
C PRO A 162 6.93 -8.52 -31.03
N THR A 163 7.11 -7.83 -29.92
CA THR A 163 8.44 -7.66 -29.27
C THR A 163 8.66 -8.62 -28.11
N CYS A 164 7.75 -9.56 -27.89
CA CYS A 164 7.81 -10.48 -26.75
C CYS A 164 8.83 -11.60 -27.05
N PRO A 165 9.82 -11.85 -26.18
CA PRO A 165 10.79 -12.93 -26.39
C PRO A 165 10.17 -14.34 -26.32
N LEU A 166 8.92 -14.47 -25.80
CA LEU A 166 8.18 -15.73 -25.75
C LEU A 166 7.09 -15.80 -26.83
N ALA A 167 7.16 -14.94 -27.84
CA ALA A 167 6.11 -14.80 -28.85
C ALA A 167 5.78 -16.10 -29.56
N ASP A 168 6.82 -16.84 -29.99
CA ASP A 168 6.68 -18.04 -30.82
C ASP A 168 6.18 -19.24 -30.01
N ASP A 169 6.49 -19.29 -28.72
CA ASP A 169 6.03 -20.35 -27.80
C ASP A 169 4.68 -20.02 -27.14
N CYS A 170 4.13 -18.82 -27.36
CA CYS A 170 2.95 -18.36 -26.65
C CYS A 170 1.66 -18.89 -27.25
N ALA A 171 0.99 -19.82 -26.54
CA ALA A 171 -0.26 -20.42 -27.00
C ALA A 171 -1.41 -19.41 -27.12
N ALA A 172 -1.51 -18.41 -26.24
CA ALA A 172 -2.51 -17.36 -26.33
C ALA A 172 -2.32 -16.44 -27.55
N ARG A 173 -1.07 -16.13 -27.91
CA ARG A 173 -0.75 -15.39 -29.14
C ARG A 173 -1.18 -16.18 -30.38
N ARG A 174 -0.83 -17.47 -30.45
CA ARG A 174 -1.23 -18.32 -31.59
C ARG A 174 -2.75 -18.42 -31.75
N ARG A 175 -3.52 -18.26 -30.65
CA ARG A 175 -5.00 -18.20 -30.71
C ARG A 175 -5.54 -16.84 -31.09
N GLY A 176 -4.73 -15.80 -31.14
CA GLY A 176 -5.14 -14.43 -31.46
C GLY A 176 -5.87 -13.69 -30.32
N ASP A 177 -6.01 -14.29 -29.13
CA ASP A 177 -6.81 -13.75 -28.03
C ASP A 177 -6.10 -13.65 -26.67
N PRO A 178 -4.86 -13.09 -26.61
CA PRO A 178 -4.06 -13.11 -25.39
C PRO A 178 -4.75 -12.42 -24.18
N GLU A 179 -5.64 -11.46 -24.42
CA GLU A 179 -6.32 -10.74 -23.33
C GLU A 179 -7.42 -11.57 -22.63
N THR A 180 -7.79 -12.70 -23.18
CA THR A 180 -8.76 -13.60 -22.56
C THR A 180 -8.15 -14.51 -21.49
N PHE A 181 -6.81 -14.54 -21.40
CA PHE A 181 -6.07 -15.34 -20.43
C PHE A 181 -5.40 -14.46 -19.34
N PRO A 182 -5.52 -14.90 -18.08
CA PRO A 182 -6.17 -16.12 -17.53
C PRO A 182 -7.70 -16.08 -17.45
N GLY A 183 -8.33 -15.02 -17.69
CA GLY A 183 -9.75 -14.74 -17.54
C GLY A 183 -9.95 -13.41 -16.82
N ARG A 184 -11.19 -13.05 -16.54
CA ARG A 184 -11.50 -11.78 -15.86
C ARG A 184 -11.92 -12.03 -14.43
N ARG A 185 -11.33 -11.28 -13.52
CA ARG A 185 -11.84 -11.19 -12.16
C ARG A 185 -13.02 -10.22 -12.12
N PRO A 186 -14.17 -10.61 -11.57
CA PRO A 186 -15.24 -9.66 -11.33
C PRO A 186 -14.73 -8.48 -10.51
N ARG A 187 -15.03 -7.27 -10.98
CA ARG A 187 -14.69 -6.07 -10.21
C ARG A 187 -15.74 -5.86 -9.13
N PRO A 188 -15.35 -5.65 -7.87
CA PRO A 188 -16.32 -5.26 -6.85
C PRO A 188 -16.94 -3.92 -7.25
N SER A 189 -18.25 -3.79 -7.01
CA SER A 189 -18.96 -2.54 -7.25
C SER A 189 -18.35 -1.39 -6.46
N PRO A 190 -18.29 -0.18 -7.03
CA PRO A 190 -17.84 0.99 -6.30
C PRO A 190 -18.73 1.28 -5.10
N VAL A 191 -18.14 1.50 -3.94
CA VAL A 191 -18.84 1.90 -2.71
C VAL A 191 -18.65 3.41 -2.53
N SER A 192 -19.77 4.15 -2.50
CA SER A 192 -19.73 5.58 -2.16
C SER A 192 -19.70 5.77 -0.66
N VAL A 193 -18.82 6.64 -0.18
CA VAL A 193 -18.63 6.94 1.24
C VAL A 193 -18.55 8.44 1.42
N SER A 194 -19.30 8.97 2.37
CA SER A 194 -19.18 10.35 2.81
C SER A 194 -18.20 10.45 3.98
N LEU A 195 -17.24 11.35 3.88
CA LEU A 195 -16.27 11.64 4.93
C LEU A 195 -16.39 13.11 5.34
N ALA A 196 -16.63 13.34 6.62
CA ALA A 196 -16.49 14.66 7.22
C ALA A 196 -15.14 14.73 7.94
N ALA A 197 -14.38 15.81 7.72
CA ALA A 197 -13.10 16.07 8.37
C ALA A 197 -13.10 17.48 8.99
N ALA A 198 -12.43 17.64 10.13
CA ALA A 198 -12.30 18.92 10.80
C ALA A 198 -10.84 19.36 10.86
N ILE A 199 -10.60 20.60 10.46
CA ILE A 199 -9.30 21.27 10.63
C ILE A 199 -9.40 22.19 11.85
N ALA A 200 -8.66 21.87 12.90
CA ALA A 200 -8.47 22.75 14.05
C ALA A 200 -7.09 23.40 13.98
N ARG A 201 -7.04 24.72 14.16
CA ARG A 201 -5.80 25.52 14.21
C ARG A 201 -5.67 26.20 15.55
N LYS A 202 -4.46 26.16 16.13
CA LYS A 202 -4.07 26.93 17.31
C LYS A 202 -2.61 27.35 17.15
N GLU A 203 -2.31 28.64 17.27
CA GLU A 203 -0.94 29.19 17.17
C GLU A 203 -0.19 28.74 15.90
N GLY A 204 -0.85 28.74 14.75
CA GLY A 204 -0.28 28.31 13.47
C GLY A 204 -0.07 26.78 13.33
N ARG A 205 -0.50 25.99 14.31
CA ARG A 205 -0.38 24.52 14.29
C ARG A 205 -1.71 23.87 13.94
N PHE A 206 -1.64 22.65 13.38
CA PHE A 206 -2.79 21.81 13.07
C PHE A 206 -2.93 20.67 14.08
N LEU A 207 -4.14 20.41 14.55
CA LEU A 207 -4.41 19.23 15.34
C LEU A 207 -4.59 18.01 14.43
N LEU A 208 -3.76 17.00 14.65
CA LEU A 208 -3.95 15.66 14.07
C LEU A 208 -4.17 14.63 15.18
N VAL A 209 -4.90 13.58 14.82
CA VAL A 209 -5.19 12.43 15.70
C VAL A 209 -4.66 11.14 15.08
N ARG A 210 -4.25 10.20 15.91
CA ARG A 210 -3.85 8.86 15.44
C ARG A 210 -5.05 8.05 15.06
N ARG A 211 -5.02 7.51 13.83
CA ARG A 211 -6.07 6.61 13.36
C ARG A 211 -6.00 5.27 14.08
N ARG A 212 -7.13 4.87 14.69
CA ARG A 212 -7.25 3.61 15.43
C ARG A 212 -7.80 2.45 14.60
N SER A 213 -8.50 2.74 13.48
CA SER A 213 -9.08 1.71 12.62
C SER A 213 -7.99 0.90 11.89
N THR A 214 -8.33 -0.34 11.49
CA THR A 214 -7.42 -1.27 10.81
C THR A 214 -6.81 -0.67 9.54
N TRP A 215 -7.60 0.10 8.80
CA TRP A 215 -7.14 0.80 7.61
C TRP A 215 -6.38 2.07 7.98
N LEU A 216 -5.15 2.22 7.54
CA LEU A 216 -4.23 3.32 7.89
C LEU A 216 -3.93 3.48 9.39
N ARG A 217 -4.07 2.41 10.18
CA ARG A 217 -3.82 2.42 11.62
C ARG A 217 -2.46 3.02 11.95
N GLY A 218 -2.40 3.84 13.00
CA GLY A 218 -1.18 4.49 13.48
C GLY A 218 -0.77 5.75 12.72
N MET A 219 -1.40 6.06 11.57
CA MET A 219 -1.12 7.30 10.85
C MET A 219 -1.82 8.50 11.50
N TRP A 220 -1.24 9.68 11.29
CA TRP A 220 -1.81 10.94 11.73
C TRP A 220 -2.79 11.47 10.69
N GLU A 221 -3.98 11.82 11.10
CA GLU A 221 -5.02 12.37 10.23
C GLU A 221 -5.77 13.52 10.93
N PHE A 222 -6.41 14.39 10.15
CA PHE A 222 -7.36 15.31 10.73
C PHE A 222 -8.51 14.53 11.41
N PRO A 223 -9.07 14.99 12.52
CA PRO A 223 -10.28 14.42 13.08
C PRO A 223 -11.31 14.22 11.98
N SER A 224 -11.74 13.00 11.73
CA SER A 224 -12.62 12.67 10.61
C SER A 224 -13.58 11.53 10.97
N ALA A 225 -14.72 11.47 10.30
CA ALA A 225 -15.67 10.38 10.41
C ALA A 225 -16.26 10.02 9.06
N GLU A 226 -16.45 8.73 8.83
CA GLU A 226 -17.05 8.18 7.62
C GLU A 226 -18.49 7.72 7.91
N ALA A 227 -19.38 7.87 6.92
CA ALA A 227 -20.74 7.34 6.93
C ALA A 227 -21.27 7.14 5.50
N ASP A 228 -22.48 6.62 5.37
CA ASP A 228 -23.22 6.44 4.11
C ASP A 228 -23.80 7.74 3.55
N SER A 229 -23.94 8.78 4.37
CA SER A 229 -24.40 10.11 3.95
C SER A 229 -23.60 11.25 4.58
N PRO A 230 -23.59 12.44 3.94
CA PRO A 230 -22.89 13.62 4.47
C PRO A 230 -23.37 14.05 5.86
N GLU A 231 -24.68 13.99 6.12
CA GLU A 231 -25.28 14.37 7.39
C GLU A 231 -24.86 13.43 8.52
N LYS A 232 -24.90 12.11 8.26
CA LYS A 232 -24.44 11.10 9.22
C LYS A 232 -22.94 11.23 9.49
N ALA A 233 -22.12 11.47 8.44
CA ALA A 233 -20.69 11.69 8.58
C ALA A 233 -20.40 12.92 9.47
N ARG A 234 -21.12 14.04 9.24
CA ARG A 234 -20.98 15.24 10.05
C ARG A 234 -21.39 15.01 11.52
N ARG A 235 -22.52 14.32 11.76
CA ARG A 235 -22.94 13.97 13.14
C ARG A 235 -21.93 13.06 13.84
N ALA A 236 -21.36 12.09 13.11
CA ALA A 236 -20.33 11.22 13.65
C ALA A 236 -19.03 11.98 13.95
N LEU A 237 -18.67 12.95 13.10
CA LEU A 237 -17.53 13.85 13.36
C LEU A 237 -17.77 14.70 14.60
N ALA A 238 -18.96 15.30 14.78
CA ALA A 238 -19.29 16.08 15.97
C ALA A 238 -19.07 15.28 17.27
N ARG A 239 -19.47 14.00 17.26
CA ARG A 239 -19.21 13.12 18.43
C ARG A 239 -17.71 12.86 18.65
N ARG A 240 -16.90 12.81 17.59
CA ARG A 240 -15.42 12.64 17.69
C ARG A 240 -14.70 13.91 18.13
N LEU A 241 -15.24 15.09 17.87
CA LEU A 241 -14.66 16.36 18.28
C LEU A 241 -14.81 16.62 19.78
N ARG A 242 -15.93 16.20 20.40
CA ARG A 242 -16.19 16.41 21.84
C ARG A 242 -15.04 15.98 22.77
N PRO A 243 -14.52 14.72 22.69
CA PRO A 243 -13.41 14.30 23.54
C PRO A 243 -12.07 14.96 23.19
N LEU A 244 -12.01 15.73 22.10
CA LEU A 244 -10.86 16.55 21.71
C LEU A 244 -11.03 17.99 22.15
N GLU A 245 -12.09 18.32 22.88
CA GLU A 245 -12.45 19.68 23.28
C GLU A 245 -12.53 20.62 22.06
N LEU A 246 -13.14 20.13 20.98
CA LEU A 246 -13.33 20.87 19.74
C LEU A 246 -14.81 20.95 19.40
N GLU A 247 -15.20 22.06 18.78
CA GLU A 247 -16.50 22.23 18.16
C GLU A 247 -16.39 22.84 16.76
N PHE A 248 -17.47 22.74 15.98
CA PHE A 248 -17.50 23.35 14.66
C PHE A 248 -17.61 24.86 14.77
N ARG A 249 -16.73 25.58 14.10
CA ARG A 249 -16.82 27.03 13.93
C ARG A 249 -17.98 27.45 13.03
N SER A 250 -18.32 26.60 12.04
CA SER A 250 -19.41 26.85 11.09
C SER A 250 -20.19 25.58 10.78
N PRO A 251 -21.52 25.65 10.58
CA PRO A 251 -22.32 24.53 10.15
C PRO A 251 -22.04 24.09 8.71
N ARG A 252 -21.44 24.95 7.89
CA ARG A 252 -21.13 24.70 6.48
C ARG A 252 -19.67 24.26 6.31
N PRO A 253 -19.38 23.32 5.38
CA PRO A 253 -18.02 22.97 5.06
C PRO A 253 -17.33 24.13 4.36
N ILE A 254 -16.05 24.34 4.68
CA ILE A 254 -15.18 25.35 4.04
C ILE A 254 -14.64 24.84 2.71
N ALA A 255 -14.53 23.54 2.53
CA ALA A 255 -14.03 22.92 1.29
C ALA A 255 -14.66 21.55 1.05
N ARG A 256 -14.60 21.12 -0.20
CA ARG A 256 -14.98 19.77 -0.63
C ARG A 256 -13.86 19.16 -1.46
N ALA A 257 -13.66 17.86 -1.35
CA ALA A 257 -12.70 17.10 -2.14
C ALA A 257 -13.25 15.71 -2.48
N ARG A 258 -12.59 15.03 -3.42
CA ARG A 258 -12.89 13.63 -3.77
C ARG A 258 -11.63 12.79 -3.70
N HIS A 259 -11.77 11.58 -3.21
CA HIS A 259 -10.68 10.62 -3.14
C HIS A 259 -11.18 9.23 -3.50
N THR A 260 -10.41 8.52 -4.34
CA THR A 260 -10.73 7.13 -4.69
C THR A 260 -9.64 6.21 -4.17
N VAL A 261 -10.05 5.17 -3.47
CA VAL A 261 -9.14 4.15 -2.94
C VAL A 261 -9.77 2.78 -3.19
N VAL A 262 -9.07 1.94 -3.96
CA VAL A 262 -9.56 0.62 -4.38
C VAL A 262 -10.94 0.75 -5.06
N ASN A 263 -12.01 0.28 -4.45
CA ASN A 263 -13.38 0.41 -4.93
C ASN A 263 -14.22 1.45 -4.14
N ARG A 264 -13.59 2.26 -3.28
CA ARG A 264 -14.30 3.28 -2.49
C ARG A 264 -14.16 4.64 -3.16
N ARG A 265 -15.29 5.29 -3.40
CA ARG A 265 -15.38 6.70 -3.82
C ARG A 265 -15.74 7.53 -2.60
N ILE A 266 -14.78 8.33 -2.11
CA ILE A 266 -14.93 9.10 -0.89
C ILE A 266 -15.21 10.54 -1.26
N GLU A 267 -16.38 11.05 -0.89
CA GLU A 267 -16.72 12.47 -0.94
C GLU A 267 -16.39 13.10 0.42
N ILE A 268 -15.56 14.15 0.39
CA ILE A 268 -14.98 14.75 1.58
C ILE A 268 -15.58 16.14 1.77
N ALA A 269 -16.15 16.37 2.95
CA ALA A 269 -16.55 17.70 3.42
C ALA A 269 -15.61 18.14 4.55
N VAL A 270 -14.92 19.28 4.36
CA VAL A 270 -13.95 19.81 5.31
C VAL A 270 -14.59 20.95 6.11
N PHE A 271 -14.51 20.88 7.42
CA PHE A 271 -15.04 21.88 8.34
C PHE A 271 -13.91 22.52 9.14
N LEU A 272 -14.12 23.78 9.56
CA LEU A 272 -13.29 24.37 10.60
C LEU A 272 -13.81 23.95 11.96
N ALA A 273 -12.89 23.64 12.86
CA ALA A 273 -13.17 23.43 14.26
C ALA A 273 -12.24 24.28 15.11
N GLU A 274 -12.71 24.69 16.27
CA GLU A 274 -11.96 25.48 17.23
C GLU A 274 -11.99 24.84 18.61
N PRO A 275 -10.94 25.05 19.43
CA PRO A 275 -10.90 24.57 20.80
C PRO A 275 -11.98 25.22 21.66
N VAL A 276 -12.62 24.38 22.49
CA VAL A 276 -13.55 24.82 23.55
C VAL A 276 -12.74 24.90 24.84
N GLY A 277 -12.44 26.12 25.30
CA GLY A 277 -11.70 26.35 26.54
C GLY A 277 -10.17 26.51 26.35
N SER A 278 -9.48 26.80 27.45
CA SER A 278 -8.05 27.14 27.49
C SER A 278 -7.11 25.98 27.76
N ASN A 279 -7.63 24.83 28.19
CA ASN A 279 -6.82 23.69 28.61
C ASN A 279 -6.20 22.98 27.39
N GLY A 280 -4.87 22.87 27.42
CA GLY A 280 -4.13 22.18 26.36
C GLY A 280 -4.50 20.71 26.26
N LEU A 281 -4.83 20.25 25.06
CA LEU A 281 -5.14 18.86 24.76
C LEU A 281 -4.00 17.92 25.20
N ARG A 282 -4.19 17.16 26.26
CA ARG A 282 -3.21 16.15 26.73
C ARG A 282 -3.71 14.74 26.42
N ARG A 283 -3.52 14.31 25.15
CA ARG A 283 -3.88 12.95 24.73
C ARG A 283 -2.75 12.32 23.94
N PRO A 284 -2.37 11.06 24.21
CA PRO A 284 -1.27 10.40 23.51
C PRO A 284 -1.58 10.12 22.03
N ASP A 285 -2.86 10.13 21.66
CA ASP A 285 -3.36 9.91 20.32
C ASP A 285 -3.75 11.20 19.57
N ALA A 286 -3.42 12.38 20.11
CA ALA A 286 -3.65 13.67 19.46
C ALA A 286 -2.45 14.60 19.70
N ARG A 287 -2.04 15.32 18.65
CA ARG A 287 -0.87 16.20 18.68
C ARG A 287 -1.04 17.40 17.76
N TRP A 288 -0.52 18.55 18.18
CA TRP A 288 -0.41 19.75 17.38
C TRP A 288 0.86 19.73 16.54
N PHE A 289 0.73 19.86 15.22
CA PHE A 289 1.80 19.85 14.24
C PHE A 289 2.01 21.23 13.63
N ARG A 290 3.23 21.68 13.51
CA ARG A 290 3.57 22.83 12.65
C ARG A 290 3.41 22.42 11.18
N PRO A 291 3.09 23.36 10.26
CA PRO A 291 2.97 23.02 8.83
C PRO A 291 4.19 22.28 8.26
N GLY A 292 5.41 22.70 8.62
CA GLY A 292 6.65 22.03 8.18
C GLY A 292 6.83 20.60 8.71
N GLU A 293 6.29 20.28 9.89
CA GLU A 293 6.36 18.92 10.44
C GLU A 293 5.49 17.92 9.66
N LEU A 294 4.44 18.39 8.96
CA LEU A 294 3.55 17.53 8.17
C LEU A 294 4.28 16.85 7.01
N ALA A 295 5.32 17.45 6.47
CA ALA A 295 6.12 16.87 5.39
C ALA A 295 6.78 15.55 5.82
N ASN A 296 7.25 15.49 7.08
CA ASN A 296 8.01 14.40 7.67
C ASN A 296 7.15 13.51 8.60
N ALA A 297 5.86 13.80 8.74
CA ALA A 297 4.96 13.00 9.56
C ALA A 297 4.35 11.83 8.76
N ALA A 298 4.02 10.75 9.49
CA ALA A 298 3.30 9.59 8.95
C ALA A 298 1.83 9.96 8.65
N ILE A 299 1.58 10.74 7.59
CA ILE A 299 0.24 11.18 7.19
C ILE A 299 -0.20 10.54 5.85
N PRO A 300 -1.47 10.11 5.72
CA PRO A 300 -2.01 9.58 4.48
C PRO A 300 -2.14 10.67 3.39
N THR A 301 -2.15 10.25 2.13
CA THR A 301 -2.48 11.14 0.99
C THR A 301 -3.82 11.84 1.17
N LEU A 302 -4.79 11.18 1.80
CA LEU A 302 -6.09 11.76 2.13
C LEU A 302 -5.94 13.00 3.04
N THR A 303 -5.10 12.91 4.08
CA THR A 303 -4.84 14.03 5.00
C THR A 303 -4.18 15.21 4.27
N ARG A 304 -3.24 14.95 3.34
CA ARG A 304 -2.65 16.00 2.49
C ARG A 304 -3.72 16.67 1.61
N LYS A 305 -4.58 15.89 0.96
CA LYS A 305 -5.69 16.43 0.15
C LYS A 305 -6.67 17.30 0.95
N ILE A 306 -6.94 16.94 2.20
CA ILE A 306 -7.78 17.75 3.09
C ILE A 306 -7.09 19.09 3.40
N ALA A 307 -5.80 19.06 3.73
CA ALA A 307 -5.01 20.28 3.98
C ALA A 307 -4.98 21.19 2.75
N ASP A 308 -4.70 20.63 1.57
CA ASP A 308 -4.64 21.35 0.29
C ASP A 308 -6.00 21.97 -0.09
N ALA A 309 -7.10 21.24 0.14
CA ALA A 309 -8.44 21.73 -0.14
C ALA A 309 -8.80 22.92 0.76
N ALA A 310 -8.41 22.87 2.02
CA ALA A 310 -8.62 23.98 2.96
C ALA A 310 -7.77 25.20 2.66
N ALA A 311 -6.52 24.99 2.21
CA ALA A 311 -5.62 26.10 1.85
C ALA A 311 -6.11 26.88 0.62
N ARG A 312 -6.85 26.25 -0.29
CA ARG A 312 -7.45 26.92 -1.47
C ARG A 312 -8.75 27.67 -1.18
N SER A 313 -9.31 27.50 -0.01
CA SER A 313 -10.62 28.05 0.37
C SER A 313 -10.53 29.16 1.42
N GLY A 314 -9.34 29.50 1.87
CA GLY A 314 -9.04 30.63 2.76
C GLY A 314 -8.09 31.58 2.10
#